data_8bb873d2966fa208aa28ef4280aae709
#
_entry.id   8bb873d2966fa208aa28ef4280aae709
#
_cell.length_a   1.000
_cell.length_b   1.000
_cell.length_c   1.000
_cell.angle_alpha   90.00
_cell.angle_beta   90.00
_cell.angle_gamma   90.00
#
_symmetry.space_group_name_H-M   'P 1'
#
loop_
_entity.id
_entity.type
_entity.pdbx_description
1 polymer ?
#
loop_
_entity_poly.entity_id
_entity_poly.type
_entity_poly.pdbx_seq_one_letter_code
_entity_poly.pdbx_strand_id
1 'polypeptide(L)'
;MAPVGVDEWVARLEERREQRGGFVGRALAAWAGVAPVWRLVIFAALVASVPFLTDSDFVVRVGVNTLLLAMLALGLNIVVGWAGLLDLGYIAFYGFGAYTYALLASDQIEVHLPSWVAIVCVVVACALLGFLLGLPSRRLIGDYLAIVTLFFGQVFVELVTNLDRVTLPGADEPVDITGGPNGIAGVDPINLLGIEFLTPTDYFYLSLVVLVLLIGGLYLIDNSRTGRAWRAIREDPLAASLMTMPVKRLKLLAFAFGAAVAGLAGAIFAALQIGVFPRNFETPFLILIYAAVILGGAGSITGMLAGAAVVGISFELLREPDEASWIFYGGVLLALVITVRPWTRLAAVLAGIVALGLALHAVVGGIWPETVAGAPRADWTFSSAIDGWLLLPEDPRTIGNYAFVALVVVAVWLSQAGRRARLLALVPLVYLAAFVWENRLMLDPSVTRQLVLGALLIVVMNLRPAGLFGAKRIEVA
;
A
#
# COMPACT_ATOMS: atom_id res chain seq x y z
N MET A 1 -45.59 3.31 26.51
CA MET A 1 -44.34 4.04 26.80
C MET A 1 -43.22 3.04 26.74
N ALA A 2 -42.48 2.98 25.65
CA ALA A 2 -41.32 2.10 25.54
C ALA A 2 -40.15 2.73 26.33
N PRO A 3 -39.37 1.94 27.09
CA PRO A 3 -38.24 2.47 27.84
C PRO A 3 -37.18 2.98 26.86
N VAL A 4 -36.80 4.23 27.03
CA VAL A 4 -35.87 4.94 26.19
C VAL A 4 -34.44 4.43 26.44
N GLY A 5 -33.75 3.98 25.42
CA GLY A 5 -32.30 3.89 25.35
C GLY A 5 -31.66 2.50 25.41
N VAL A 6 -32.13 1.57 26.25
CA VAL A 6 -31.49 0.24 26.38
C VAL A 6 -31.98 -0.73 25.29
N ASP A 7 -33.26 -0.64 24.96
CA ASP A 7 -33.92 -1.58 24.04
C ASP A 7 -33.50 -1.35 22.57
N GLU A 8 -33.26 -0.09 22.14
CA GLU A 8 -32.75 0.19 20.80
C GLU A 8 -31.33 -0.31 20.60
N TRP A 9 -30.51 -0.25 21.63
CA TRP A 9 -29.13 -0.75 21.55
C TRP A 9 -29.10 -2.28 21.51
N VAL A 10 -29.93 -2.93 22.30
CA VAL A 10 -30.11 -4.40 22.30
C VAL A 10 -30.71 -4.85 20.96
N ALA A 11 -31.77 -4.18 20.47
CA ALA A 11 -32.40 -4.50 19.20
C ALA A 11 -31.38 -4.35 18.01
N ARG A 12 -30.56 -3.29 18.01
CA ARG A 12 -29.48 -3.13 17.02
C ARG A 12 -28.37 -4.18 17.15
N LEU A 13 -28.12 -4.72 18.34
CA LEU A 13 -27.19 -5.84 18.53
C LEU A 13 -27.80 -7.16 18.05
N GLU A 14 -29.09 -7.37 18.24
CA GLU A 14 -29.81 -8.55 17.77
C GLU A 14 -30.00 -8.55 16.26
N GLU A 15 -30.37 -7.43 15.63
CA GLU A 15 -30.37 -7.27 14.18
C GLU A 15 -28.99 -7.54 13.57
N ARG A 16 -27.91 -7.10 14.22
CA ARG A 16 -26.54 -7.42 13.78
C ARG A 16 -26.18 -8.89 13.97
N ARG A 17 -26.74 -9.57 14.95
CA ARG A 17 -26.58 -11.02 15.15
C ARG A 17 -27.34 -11.81 14.07
N GLU A 18 -28.53 -11.40 13.72
CA GLU A 18 -29.34 -12.03 12.66
C GLU A 18 -28.74 -11.81 11.27
N GLN A 19 -28.21 -10.61 10.97
CA GLN A 19 -27.49 -10.34 9.73
C GLN A 19 -26.19 -11.15 9.59
N ARG A 20 -25.61 -11.67 10.69
CA ARG A 20 -24.46 -12.57 10.68
C ARG A 20 -24.83 -14.05 10.54
N GLY A 21 -26.10 -14.39 10.38
CA GLY A 21 -26.59 -15.76 10.26
C GLY A 21 -26.25 -16.51 8.96
N GLY A 22 -25.67 -15.84 7.96
CA GLY A 22 -25.23 -16.46 6.70
C GLY A 22 -23.95 -17.31 6.83
N PHE A 23 -23.59 -18.03 5.76
CA PHE A 23 -22.36 -18.84 5.69
C PHE A 23 -21.10 -18.03 6.10
N VAL A 24 -20.98 -16.80 5.61
CA VAL A 24 -19.88 -15.88 5.94
C VAL A 24 -19.86 -15.54 7.45
N GLY A 25 -21.02 -15.34 8.06
CA GLY A 25 -21.09 -15.05 9.50
C GLY A 25 -20.66 -16.23 10.36
N ARG A 26 -21.02 -17.46 9.96
CA ARG A 26 -20.57 -18.69 10.64
C ARG A 26 -19.07 -18.93 10.46
N ALA A 27 -18.54 -18.70 9.26
CA ALA A 27 -17.11 -18.80 9.00
C ALA A 27 -16.31 -17.78 9.83
N LEU A 28 -16.76 -16.52 9.91
CA LEU A 28 -16.13 -15.49 10.74
C LEU A 28 -16.21 -15.80 12.24
N ALA A 29 -17.32 -16.37 12.71
CA ALA A 29 -17.46 -16.80 14.10
C ALA A 29 -16.55 -17.99 14.43
N ALA A 30 -16.45 -18.97 13.55
CA ALA A 30 -15.50 -20.07 13.67
C ALA A 30 -14.05 -19.58 13.69
N TRP A 31 -13.70 -18.64 12.78
CA TRP A 31 -12.38 -18.01 12.76
C TRP A 31 -12.09 -17.23 14.05
N ALA A 32 -13.10 -16.54 14.61
CA ALA A 32 -12.96 -15.84 15.88
C ALA A 32 -12.74 -16.77 17.07
N GLY A 33 -13.17 -18.03 17.00
CA GLY A 33 -12.93 -19.06 18.01
C GLY A 33 -11.52 -19.70 17.97
N VAL A 34 -10.77 -19.54 16.87
CA VAL A 34 -9.41 -20.07 16.74
C VAL A 34 -8.44 -19.26 17.60
N ALA A 35 -7.57 -19.93 18.36
CA ALA A 35 -6.55 -19.22 19.14
C ALA A 35 -5.62 -18.38 18.25
N PRO A 36 -5.14 -17.20 18.73
CA PRO A 36 -4.33 -16.27 17.94
C PRO A 36 -3.10 -16.90 17.31
N VAL A 37 -2.45 -17.82 18.02
CA VAL A 37 -1.28 -18.56 17.51
C VAL A 37 -1.65 -19.38 16.28
N TRP A 38 -2.77 -20.11 16.31
CA TRP A 38 -3.20 -20.91 15.15
C TRP A 38 -3.61 -20.04 13.96
N ARG A 39 -4.20 -18.86 14.20
CA ARG A 39 -4.47 -17.90 13.12
C ARG A 39 -3.19 -17.43 12.44
N LEU A 40 -2.14 -17.18 13.22
CA LEU A 40 -0.83 -16.80 12.71
C LEU A 40 -0.20 -17.94 11.91
N VAL A 41 -0.26 -19.18 12.43
CA VAL A 41 0.24 -20.38 11.72
C VAL A 41 -0.50 -20.61 10.41
N ILE A 42 -1.84 -20.52 10.41
CA ILE A 42 -2.66 -20.67 9.20
C ILE A 42 -2.31 -19.59 8.17
N PHE A 43 -2.18 -18.33 8.62
CA PHE A 43 -1.75 -17.22 7.76
C PHE A 43 -0.37 -17.49 7.16
N ALA A 44 0.60 -17.87 7.99
CA ALA A 44 1.97 -18.17 7.54
C ALA A 44 1.99 -19.34 6.55
N ALA A 45 1.25 -20.42 6.81
CA ALA A 45 1.16 -21.58 5.93
C ALA A 45 0.50 -21.22 4.58
N LEU A 46 -0.56 -20.41 4.61
CA LEU A 46 -1.25 -19.97 3.40
C LEU A 46 -0.33 -19.08 2.54
N VAL A 47 0.36 -18.13 3.14
CA VAL A 47 1.31 -17.28 2.41
C VAL A 47 2.51 -18.10 1.92
N ALA A 48 3.04 -18.99 2.75
CA ALA A 48 4.17 -19.87 2.39
C ALA A 48 3.84 -20.81 1.20
N SER A 49 2.57 -21.10 0.96
CA SER A 49 2.17 -21.93 -0.18
C SER A 49 2.24 -21.21 -1.53
N VAL A 50 2.33 -19.86 -1.56
CA VAL A 50 2.31 -19.09 -2.82
C VAL A 50 3.41 -19.50 -3.79
N PRO A 51 4.71 -19.60 -3.41
CA PRO A 51 5.75 -20.02 -4.35
C PRO A 51 5.62 -21.45 -4.87
N PHE A 52 4.87 -22.31 -4.18
CA PHE A 52 4.58 -23.69 -4.66
C PHE A 52 3.44 -23.75 -5.69
N LEU A 53 2.60 -22.72 -5.73
CA LEU A 53 1.44 -22.65 -6.62
C LEU A 53 1.79 -21.96 -7.96
N THR A 54 2.97 -21.37 -8.07
CA THR A 54 3.39 -20.64 -9.27
C THR A 54 4.88 -20.79 -9.52
N ASP A 55 5.23 -21.00 -10.78
CA ASP A 55 6.62 -21.01 -11.26
C ASP A 55 7.06 -19.60 -11.72
N SER A 56 6.22 -18.57 -11.55
CA SER A 56 6.47 -17.22 -12.02
C SER A 56 7.29 -16.43 -11.01
N ASP A 57 8.52 -16.08 -11.35
CA ASP A 57 9.36 -15.17 -10.57
C ASP A 57 8.69 -13.80 -10.33
N PHE A 58 7.84 -13.35 -11.26
CA PHE A 58 7.08 -12.12 -11.11
C PHE A 58 6.14 -12.19 -9.89
N VAL A 59 5.33 -13.26 -9.79
CA VAL A 59 4.40 -13.43 -8.66
C VAL A 59 5.13 -13.51 -7.32
N VAL A 60 6.28 -14.20 -7.30
CA VAL A 60 7.12 -14.26 -6.09
C VAL A 60 7.64 -12.89 -5.70
N ARG A 61 8.13 -12.08 -6.66
CA ARG A 61 8.59 -10.70 -6.41
C ARG A 61 7.45 -9.79 -5.90
N VAL A 62 6.26 -9.88 -6.49
CA VAL A 62 5.05 -9.21 -6.00
C VAL A 62 4.78 -9.58 -4.54
N GLY A 63 4.93 -10.88 -4.22
CA GLY A 63 4.80 -11.38 -2.86
C GLY A 63 5.82 -10.75 -1.90
N VAL A 64 7.12 -10.72 -2.26
CA VAL A 64 8.17 -10.11 -1.42
C VAL A 64 7.89 -8.63 -1.18
N ASN A 65 7.60 -7.86 -2.24
CA ASN A 65 7.30 -6.43 -2.12
C ASN A 65 6.05 -6.18 -1.24
N THR A 66 5.04 -7.04 -1.35
CA THR A 66 3.85 -7.00 -0.49
C THR A 66 4.18 -7.31 0.97
N LEU A 67 5.05 -8.29 1.25
CA LEU A 67 5.51 -8.60 2.60
C LEU A 67 6.32 -7.46 3.21
N LEU A 68 7.21 -6.83 2.44
CA LEU A 68 7.95 -5.63 2.87
C LEU A 68 7.00 -4.46 3.15
N LEU A 69 6.02 -4.22 2.28
CA LEU A 69 4.98 -3.21 2.52
C LEU A 69 4.16 -3.51 3.78
N ALA A 70 3.87 -4.79 4.05
CA ALA A 70 3.18 -5.20 5.28
C ALA A 70 4.03 -4.92 6.53
N MET A 71 5.34 -5.17 6.49
CA MET A 71 6.26 -4.81 7.57
C MET A 71 6.28 -3.30 7.81
N LEU A 72 6.37 -2.50 6.74
CA LEU A 72 6.33 -1.04 6.83
C LEU A 72 4.99 -0.53 7.37
N ALA A 73 3.88 -1.08 6.91
CA ALA A 73 2.55 -0.73 7.42
C ALA A 73 2.39 -1.08 8.91
N LEU A 74 2.92 -2.23 9.35
CA LEU A 74 2.92 -2.63 10.76
C LEU A 74 3.79 -1.70 11.62
N GLY A 75 4.97 -1.31 11.15
CA GLY A 75 5.84 -0.36 11.84
C GLY A 75 5.21 1.03 11.95
N LEU A 76 4.64 1.54 10.87
CA LEU A 76 3.90 2.81 10.86
C LEU A 76 2.66 2.75 11.76
N ASN A 77 2.00 1.59 11.85
CA ASN A 77 0.86 1.38 12.72
C ASN A 77 1.19 1.55 14.23
N ILE A 78 2.43 1.30 14.66
CA ILE A 78 2.84 1.59 16.03
C ILE A 78 2.74 3.09 16.31
N VAL A 79 3.24 3.92 15.39
CA VAL A 79 3.32 5.37 15.53
C VAL A 79 1.94 6.01 15.30
N VAL A 80 1.32 5.73 14.17
CA VAL A 80 0.05 6.35 13.75
C VAL A 80 -1.14 5.62 14.37
N GLY A 81 -1.13 4.31 14.31
CA GLY A 81 -2.28 3.47 14.72
C GLY A 81 -2.45 3.37 16.22
N TRP A 82 -1.37 3.13 16.97
CA TRP A 82 -1.45 2.94 18.42
C TRP A 82 -1.15 4.22 19.21
N ALA A 83 -0.09 4.95 18.86
CA ALA A 83 0.28 6.16 19.59
C ALA A 83 -0.42 7.44 19.11
N GLY A 84 -1.10 7.41 17.95
CA GLY A 84 -1.85 8.54 17.40
C GLY A 84 -0.97 9.69 16.91
N LEU A 85 0.27 9.41 16.51
CA LEU A 85 1.24 10.39 16.06
C LEU A 85 1.33 10.37 14.54
N LEU A 86 1.03 11.48 13.87
CA LEU A 86 1.13 11.58 12.42
C LEU A 86 2.61 11.76 12.02
N ASP A 87 3.20 10.74 11.41
CA ASP A 87 4.60 10.71 10.99
C ASP A 87 4.72 10.61 9.48
N LEU A 88 4.87 11.74 8.80
CA LEU A 88 5.07 11.81 7.35
C LEU A 88 6.55 11.67 6.91
N GLY A 89 7.46 11.43 7.84
CA GLY A 89 8.88 11.16 7.59
C GLY A 89 9.26 9.68 7.66
N TYR A 90 8.28 8.80 7.84
CA TYR A 90 8.51 7.38 8.08
C TYR A 90 9.37 6.69 7.00
N ILE A 91 9.28 7.15 5.75
CA ILE A 91 10.08 6.65 4.63
C ILE A 91 11.60 6.83 4.86
N ALA A 92 12.01 7.89 5.56
CA ALA A 92 13.41 8.13 5.86
C ALA A 92 14.02 7.03 6.76
N PHE A 93 13.27 6.45 7.69
CA PHE A 93 13.75 5.33 8.50
C PHE A 93 13.97 4.07 7.66
N TYR A 94 13.08 3.84 6.69
CA TYR A 94 13.23 2.76 5.73
C TYR A 94 14.48 2.95 4.87
N GLY A 95 14.66 4.17 4.33
CA GLY A 95 15.84 4.54 3.55
C GLY A 95 17.13 4.50 4.38
N PHE A 96 17.12 5.05 5.59
CA PHE A 96 18.27 5.02 6.48
C PHE A 96 18.69 3.59 6.81
N GLY A 97 17.72 2.69 7.04
CA GLY A 97 18.01 1.28 7.25
C GLY A 97 18.63 0.60 6.03
N ALA A 98 18.10 0.90 4.83
CA ALA A 98 18.63 0.36 3.58
C ALA A 98 20.07 0.84 3.30
N TYR A 99 20.34 2.15 3.44
CA TYR A 99 21.67 2.71 3.27
C TYR A 99 22.65 2.23 4.34
N THR A 100 22.20 2.11 5.59
CA THR A 100 23.06 1.57 6.67
C THR A 100 23.45 0.13 6.37
N TYR A 101 22.52 -0.72 5.90
CA TYR A 101 22.86 -2.08 5.51
C TYR A 101 23.81 -2.08 4.30
N ALA A 102 23.53 -1.29 3.28
CA ALA A 102 24.37 -1.19 2.09
C ALA A 102 25.81 -0.75 2.43
N LEU A 103 25.99 0.22 3.32
CA LEU A 103 27.30 0.64 3.79
C LEU A 103 28.06 -0.44 4.56
N LEU A 104 27.36 -1.29 5.30
CA LEU A 104 27.97 -2.36 6.10
C LEU A 104 28.17 -3.67 5.33
N ALA A 105 27.64 -3.77 4.11
CA ALA A 105 27.61 -4.98 3.30
C ALA A 105 27.82 -4.66 1.81
N SER A 106 28.79 -3.78 1.47
CA SER A 106 29.21 -3.50 0.10
C SER A 106 30.62 -2.93 0.05
N ASP A 107 31.18 -2.88 -1.16
CA ASP A 107 32.50 -2.29 -1.44
C ASP A 107 32.55 -0.76 -1.26
N GLN A 108 31.42 -0.08 -1.00
CA GLN A 108 31.34 1.39 -0.94
C GLN A 108 32.30 2.01 0.08
N ILE A 109 32.42 1.39 1.25
CA ILE A 109 33.38 1.78 2.30
C ILE A 109 34.29 0.62 2.70
N GLU A 110 34.39 -0.40 1.83
CA GLU A 110 35.22 -1.62 2.03
C GLU A 110 34.90 -2.37 3.33
N VAL A 111 33.66 -2.30 3.82
CA VAL A 111 33.21 -2.99 5.03
C VAL A 111 32.24 -4.10 4.67
N HIS A 112 32.61 -5.35 4.97
CA HIS A 112 31.80 -6.54 4.78
C HIS A 112 31.52 -7.22 6.12
N LEU A 113 30.53 -6.71 6.85
CA LEU A 113 30.10 -7.34 8.09
C LEU A 113 29.23 -8.57 7.83
N PRO A 114 29.31 -9.60 8.68
CA PRO A 114 28.34 -10.69 8.64
C PRO A 114 26.90 -10.13 8.67
N SER A 115 26.02 -10.61 7.78
CA SER A 115 24.68 -10.02 7.59
C SER A 115 23.86 -9.93 8.87
N TRP A 116 23.99 -10.91 9.80
CA TRP A 116 23.28 -10.86 11.09
C TRP A 116 23.77 -9.70 11.98
N VAL A 117 25.08 -9.36 11.95
CA VAL A 117 25.64 -8.19 12.65
C VAL A 117 25.13 -6.91 12.00
N ALA A 118 25.22 -6.82 10.67
CA ALA A 118 24.73 -5.67 9.91
C ALA A 118 23.24 -5.39 10.19
N ILE A 119 22.38 -6.41 10.20
CA ILE A 119 20.95 -6.28 10.52
C ILE A 119 20.74 -5.76 11.96
N VAL A 120 21.48 -6.27 12.94
CA VAL A 120 21.39 -5.78 14.34
C VAL A 120 21.83 -4.31 14.42
N CYS A 121 22.93 -3.94 13.77
CA CYS A 121 23.39 -2.55 13.67
C CYS A 121 22.32 -1.64 13.04
N VAL A 122 21.70 -2.07 11.94
CA VAL A 122 20.62 -1.34 11.29
C VAL A 122 19.45 -1.09 12.22
N VAL A 123 18.95 -2.14 12.88
CA VAL A 123 17.81 -2.05 13.80
C VAL A 123 18.11 -1.09 14.96
N VAL A 124 19.31 -1.17 15.54
CA VAL A 124 19.73 -0.29 16.63
C VAL A 124 19.91 1.15 16.14
N ALA A 125 20.58 1.35 15.00
CA ALA A 125 20.78 2.68 14.41
C ALA A 125 19.45 3.36 14.06
N CYS A 126 18.52 2.64 13.43
CA CYS A 126 17.18 3.15 13.15
C CYS A 126 16.37 3.44 14.41
N ALA A 127 16.44 2.58 15.44
CA ALA A 127 15.79 2.84 16.72
C ALA A 127 16.32 4.12 17.39
N LEU A 128 17.63 4.32 17.36
CA LEU A 128 18.28 5.54 17.87
C LEU A 128 17.88 6.78 17.07
N LEU A 129 17.85 6.68 15.75
CA LEU A 129 17.40 7.78 14.88
C LEU A 129 15.95 8.13 15.15
N GLY A 130 15.06 7.13 15.28
CA GLY A 130 13.66 7.34 15.64
C GLY A 130 13.50 7.96 17.04
N PHE A 131 14.31 7.54 17.99
CA PHE A 131 14.36 8.16 19.32
C PHE A 131 14.81 9.63 19.25
N LEU A 132 15.86 9.95 18.50
CA LEU A 132 16.39 11.31 18.33
C LEU A 132 15.35 12.22 17.67
N LEU A 133 14.70 11.77 16.60
CA LEU A 133 13.62 12.50 15.93
C LEU A 133 12.38 12.65 16.81
N GLY A 134 12.13 11.71 17.68
CA GLY A 134 11.10 11.81 18.70
C GLY A 134 11.37 12.92 19.73
N LEU A 135 12.61 13.38 19.93
CA LEU A 135 12.94 14.40 20.93
C LEU A 135 12.28 15.76 20.67
N PRO A 136 12.38 16.37 19.47
CA PRO A 136 11.65 17.59 19.14
C PRO A 136 10.13 17.34 19.10
N SER A 137 9.68 16.18 18.63
CA SER A 137 8.27 15.83 18.52
C SER A 137 7.50 15.80 19.84
N ARG A 138 8.19 15.69 20.98
CA ARG A 138 7.58 15.77 22.32
C ARG A 138 6.89 17.10 22.60
N ARG A 139 7.32 18.17 21.92
CA ARG A 139 6.80 19.53 22.07
C ARG A 139 5.80 19.90 20.97
N LEU A 140 5.79 19.15 19.89
CA LEU A 140 4.93 19.38 18.74
C LEU A 140 3.63 18.59 18.89
N ILE A 141 2.53 19.17 18.47
CA ILE A 141 1.20 18.58 18.58
C ILE A 141 0.52 18.65 17.20
N GLY A 142 -0.15 17.57 16.82
CA GLY A 142 -0.97 17.51 15.60
C GLY A 142 -0.18 17.78 14.32
N ASP A 143 -0.65 18.74 13.53
CA ASP A 143 -0.15 19.02 12.18
C ASP A 143 1.30 19.53 12.14
N TYR A 144 1.77 20.21 13.20
CA TYR A 144 3.17 20.64 13.27
C TYR A 144 4.14 19.48 13.30
N LEU A 145 3.77 18.39 13.95
CA LEU A 145 4.58 17.15 13.93
C LEU A 145 4.65 16.58 12.51
N ALA A 146 3.51 16.50 11.82
CA ALA A 146 3.44 15.99 10.45
C ALA A 146 4.32 16.79 9.48
N ILE A 147 4.30 18.12 9.58
CA ILE A 147 5.13 18.99 8.74
C ILE A 147 6.62 18.75 9.00
N VAL A 148 7.05 18.70 10.26
CA VAL A 148 8.46 18.49 10.62
C VAL A 148 8.94 17.11 10.15
N THR A 149 8.14 16.07 10.33
CA THR A 149 8.51 14.73 9.88
C THR A 149 8.54 14.61 8.36
N LEU A 150 7.64 15.31 7.63
CA LEU A 150 7.68 15.38 6.18
C LEU A 150 8.98 16.00 5.67
N PHE A 151 9.38 17.14 6.25
CA PHE A 151 10.66 17.78 5.93
C PHE A 151 11.85 16.87 6.24
N PHE A 152 11.81 16.11 7.34
CA PHE A 152 12.83 15.13 7.63
C PHE A 152 12.94 14.07 6.52
N GLY A 153 11.81 13.57 6.01
CA GLY A 153 11.79 12.66 4.87
C GLY A 153 12.47 13.23 3.63
N GLN A 154 12.18 14.49 3.30
CA GLN A 154 12.80 15.19 2.16
C GLN A 154 14.30 15.45 2.39
N VAL A 155 14.66 15.94 3.58
CA VAL A 155 16.07 16.18 3.96
C VAL A 155 16.88 14.87 3.87
N PHE A 156 16.30 13.73 4.22
CA PHE A 156 16.98 12.44 4.09
C PHE A 156 17.33 12.14 2.62
N VAL A 157 16.38 12.30 1.69
CA VAL A 157 16.61 12.05 0.26
C VAL A 157 17.69 13.01 -0.28
N GLU A 158 17.60 14.31 0.04
CA GLU A 158 18.60 15.28 -0.34
C GLU A 158 19.98 14.99 0.26
N LEU A 159 20.02 14.55 1.53
CA LEU A 159 21.25 14.19 2.21
C LEU A 159 21.95 13.04 1.47
N VAL A 160 21.26 11.93 1.22
CA VAL A 160 21.88 10.77 0.56
C VAL A 160 22.25 11.04 -0.91
N THR A 161 21.58 12.00 -1.56
CA THR A 161 21.89 12.43 -2.93
C THR A 161 23.16 13.28 -2.98
N ASN A 162 23.49 14.02 -1.91
CA ASN A 162 24.61 14.97 -1.87
C ASN A 162 25.82 14.50 -1.02
N LEU A 163 25.78 13.27 -0.47
CA LEU A 163 26.89 12.70 0.29
C LEU A 163 27.90 11.93 -0.58
N ASP A 164 27.94 12.20 -1.89
CA ASP A 164 28.93 11.65 -2.84
C ASP A 164 30.29 12.38 -2.80
N ARG A 165 30.33 13.59 -2.23
CA ARG A 165 31.53 14.46 -2.22
C ARG A 165 31.72 15.10 -0.84
N VAL A 166 32.03 14.28 0.16
CA VAL A 166 32.26 14.76 1.51
C VAL A 166 33.76 14.90 1.77
N THR A 167 34.22 16.14 1.99
CA THR A 167 35.60 16.38 2.41
C THR A 167 35.70 16.18 3.94
N LEU A 168 36.29 15.07 4.36
CA LEU A 168 36.53 14.81 5.77
C LEU A 168 37.69 15.65 6.29
N PRO A 169 37.67 16.14 7.54
CA PRO A 169 38.79 16.87 8.11
C PRO A 169 40.05 16.01 8.10
N GLY A 170 41.05 16.41 7.30
CA GLY A 170 42.32 15.68 7.16
C GLY A 170 42.40 14.73 5.95
N ALA A 171 41.39 14.65 5.11
CA ALA A 171 41.44 13.97 3.83
C ALA A 171 41.74 14.97 2.71
N ASP A 172 42.69 14.62 1.81
CA ASP A 172 43.05 15.43 0.66
C ASP A 172 42.08 15.31 -0.51
N GLU A 173 41.29 14.23 -0.55
CA GLU A 173 40.25 13.97 -1.56
C GLU A 173 38.87 13.82 -0.96
N PRO A 174 37.80 14.22 -1.69
CA PRO A 174 36.43 13.98 -1.23
C PRO A 174 36.10 12.48 -1.24
N VAL A 175 35.47 12.02 -0.17
CA VAL A 175 35.03 10.63 -0.01
C VAL A 175 33.58 10.51 -0.48
N ASP A 176 33.30 9.52 -1.31
CA ASP A 176 31.94 9.13 -1.69
C ASP A 176 31.38 8.15 -0.67
N ILE A 177 30.37 8.59 0.09
CA ILE A 177 29.73 7.76 1.13
C ILE A 177 28.51 7.03 0.60
N THR A 178 27.70 7.68 -0.25
CA THR A 178 26.35 7.18 -0.62
C THR A 178 26.18 6.87 -2.10
N GLY A 179 27.21 7.12 -2.91
CA GLY A 179 27.10 7.05 -4.38
C GLY A 179 26.26 8.17 -4.98
N GLY A 180 25.82 9.13 -4.17
CA GLY A 180 25.00 10.27 -4.59
C GLY A 180 23.73 9.86 -5.35
N PRO A 181 23.42 10.51 -6.50
CA PRO A 181 22.26 10.17 -7.32
C PRO A 181 22.28 8.74 -7.87
N ASN A 182 23.47 8.14 -8.01
CA ASN A 182 23.65 6.79 -8.52
C ASN A 182 23.44 5.71 -7.45
N GLY A 183 23.42 6.12 -6.17
CA GLY A 183 23.23 5.21 -5.05
C GLY A 183 24.38 4.20 -4.87
N ILE A 184 24.19 3.26 -3.97
CA ILE A 184 25.13 2.17 -3.69
C ILE A 184 24.67 0.92 -4.43
N ALA A 185 25.54 0.38 -5.30
CA ALA A 185 25.32 -0.89 -5.99
C ALA A 185 26.24 -1.98 -5.43
N GLY A 186 25.97 -3.25 -5.73
CA GLY A 186 26.81 -4.35 -5.29
C GLY A 186 26.68 -4.67 -3.80
N VAL A 187 25.47 -4.52 -3.26
CA VAL A 187 25.17 -4.88 -1.87
C VAL A 187 25.18 -6.39 -1.71
N ASP A 188 25.91 -6.89 -0.73
CA ASP A 188 26.01 -8.31 -0.44
C ASP A 188 24.65 -8.93 -0.10
N PRO A 189 24.36 -10.14 -0.60
CA PRO A 189 23.16 -10.86 -0.21
C PRO A 189 23.18 -11.21 1.27
N ILE A 190 22.00 -11.38 1.86
CA ILE A 190 21.90 -11.81 3.26
C ILE A 190 22.43 -13.24 3.39
N ASN A 191 23.39 -13.44 4.30
CA ASN A 191 23.88 -14.73 4.70
C ASN A 191 23.62 -14.92 6.20
N LEU A 192 22.76 -15.89 6.53
CA LEU A 192 22.45 -16.23 7.92
C LEU A 192 22.92 -17.67 8.22
N LEU A 193 23.89 -17.79 9.10
CA LEU A 193 24.41 -19.09 9.56
C LEU A 193 24.90 -20.01 8.42
N GLY A 194 25.42 -19.43 7.32
CA GLY A 194 25.92 -20.19 6.17
C GLY A 194 24.85 -20.47 5.10
N ILE A 195 23.63 -19.98 5.27
CA ILE A 195 22.57 -20.02 4.24
C ILE A 195 22.58 -18.69 3.51
N GLU A 196 22.93 -18.70 2.24
CA GLU A 196 22.88 -17.52 1.37
C GLU A 196 21.53 -17.39 0.70
N PHE A 197 20.94 -16.19 0.79
CA PHE A 197 19.66 -15.86 0.18
C PHE A 197 19.93 -15.16 -1.16
N LEU A 198 19.85 -15.92 -2.26
CA LEU A 198 20.20 -15.43 -3.60
C LEU A 198 18.99 -15.26 -4.52
N THR A 199 17.94 -16.05 -4.31
CA THR A 199 16.77 -16.04 -5.19
C THR A 199 15.62 -15.21 -4.62
N PRO A 200 14.71 -14.70 -5.45
CA PRO A 200 13.49 -14.05 -4.96
C PRO A 200 12.68 -14.92 -4.01
N THR A 201 12.68 -16.24 -4.22
CA THR A 201 12.01 -17.22 -3.37
C THR A 201 12.63 -17.29 -1.98
N ASP A 202 13.96 -17.21 -1.88
CA ASP A 202 14.66 -17.20 -0.59
C ASP A 202 14.26 -15.94 0.20
N TYR A 203 14.28 -14.79 -0.45
CA TYR A 203 13.84 -13.52 0.17
C TYR A 203 12.36 -13.51 0.53
N PHE A 204 11.52 -14.25 -0.21
CA PHE A 204 10.11 -14.42 0.14
C PHE A 204 9.95 -15.12 1.48
N TYR A 205 10.64 -16.27 1.67
CA TYR A 205 10.59 -17.00 2.94
C TYR A 205 11.26 -16.24 4.07
N LEU A 206 12.38 -15.56 3.82
CA LEU A 206 13.03 -14.70 4.81
C LEU A 206 12.08 -13.60 5.28
N SER A 207 11.48 -12.86 4.34
CA SER A 207 10.53 -11.79 4.63
C SER A 207 9.29 -12.31 5.37
N LEU A 208 8.79 -13.49 4.99
CA LEU A 208 7.66 -14.13 5.68
C LEU A 208 8.00 -14.49 7.13
N VAL A 209 9.15 -15.10 7.37
CA VAL A 209 9.60 -15.43 8.73
C VAL A 209 9.75 -14.17 9.59
N VAL A 210 10.39 -13.13 9.05
CA VAL A 210 10.55 -11.86 9.76
C VAL A 210 9.19 -11.21 10.02
N LEU A 211 8.27 -11.21 9.05
CA LEU A 211 6.90 -10.69 9.23
C LEU A 211 6.14 -11.45 10.32
N VAL A 212 6.22 -12.79 10.35
CA VAL A 212 5.57 -13.61 11.38
C VAL A 212 6.13 -13.32 12.77
N LEU A 213 7.44 -13.19 12.90
CA LEU A 213 8.09 -12.79 14.15
C LEU A 213 7.67 -11.38 14.58
N LEU A 214 7.58 -10.46 13.64
CA LEU A 214 7.12 -9.09 13.87
C LEU A 214 5.67 -9.07 14.34
N ILE A 215 4.76 -9.80 13.69
CA ILE A 215 3.36 -9.91 14.10
C ILE A 215 3.26 -10.49 15.52
N GLY A 216 4.02 -11.54 15.83
CA GLY A 216 4.07 -12.14 17.16
C GLY A 216 4.54 -11.13 18.22
N GLY A 217 5.64 -10.42 17.95
CA GLY A 217 6.18 -9.36 18.83
C GLY A 217 5.18 -8.22 19.03
N LEU A 218 4.56 -7.74 17.95
CA LEU A 218 3.55 -6.70 18.02
C LEU A 218 2.28 -7.13 18.78
N TYR A 219 1.87 -8.39 18.63
CA TYR A 219 0.75 -8.93 19.40
C TYR A 219 1.05 -8.95 20.91
N LEU A 220 2.29 -9.30 21.31
CA LEU A 220 2.73 -9.25 22.71
C LEU A 220 2.76 -7.81 23.22
N ILE A 221 3.28 -6.86 22.42
CA ILE A 221 3.32 -5.43 22.77
C ILE A 221 1.90 -4.86 22.91
N ASP A 222 1.00 -5.16 21.97
CA ASP A 222 -0.39 -4.69 21.97
C ASP A 222 -1.13 -5.09 23.26
N ASN A 223 -0.89 -6.30 23.75
CA ASN A 223 -1.47 -6.81 24.99
C ASN A 223 -0.71 -6.39 26.27
N SER A 224 0.45 -5.72 26.13
CA SER A 224 1.27 -5.26 27.23
C SER A 224 0.75 -3.96 27.88
N ARG A 225 1.44 -3.53 28.97
CA ARG A 225 1.19 -2.21 29.58
C ARG A 225 1.50 -1.07 28.61
N THR A 226 2.52 -1.21 27.80
CA THR A 226 2.94 -0.20 26.82
C THR A 226 1.92 -0.03 25.70
N GLY A 227 1.38 -1.11 25.13
CA GLY A 227 0.35 -1.03 24.10
C GLY A 227 -0.95 -0.38 24.59
N ARG A 228 -1.37 -0.72 25.83
CA ARG A 228 -2.53 -0.05 26.46
C ARG A 228 -2.27 1.43 26.71
N ALA A 229 -1.06 1.80 27.12
CA ALA A 229 -0.68 3.19 27.35
C ALA A 229 -0.64 3.99 26.04
N TRP A 230 -0.17 3.42 24.95
CA TRP A 230 -0.22 4.07 23.62
C TRP A 230 -1.65 4.33 23.18
N ARG A 231 -2.56 3.37 23.33
CA ARG A 231 -3.98 3.57 23.01
C ARG A 231 -4.61 4.68 23.84
N ALA A 232 -4.29 4.77 25.14
CA ALA A 232 -4.76 5.85 25.99
C ALA A 232 -4.24 7.23 25.55
N ILE A 233 -2.97 7.32 25.14
CA ILE A 233 -2.36 8.56 24.62
C ILE A 233 -3.01 8.96 23.28
N ARG A 234 -3.38 8.00 22.45
CA ARG A 234 -4.05 8.26 21.18
C ARG A 234 -5.43 8.87 21.37
N GLU A 235 -6.19 8.43 22.38
CA GLU A 235 -7.53 8.97 22.65
C GLU A 235 -7.44 10.38 23.25
N ASP A 236 -6.66 10.57 24.33
CA ASP A 236 -6.44 11.87 24.95
C ASP A 236 -5.07 11.94 25.64
N PRO A 237 -4.05 12.60 25.05
CA PRO A 237 -2.73 12.75 25.65
C PRO A 237 -2.74 13.56 26.95
N LEU A 238 -3.69 14.51 27.12
CA LEU A 238 -3.79 15.33 28.31
C LEU A 238 -4.35 14.51 29.47
N ALA A 239 -5.46 13.80 29.27
CA ALA A 239 -6.04 12.90 30.26
C ALA A 239 -5.03 11.81 30.67
N ALA A 240 -4.30 11.21 29.72
CA ALA A 240 -3.25 10.24 30.02
C ALA A 240 -2.15 10.85 30.91
N SER A 241 -1.76 12.10 30.69
CA SER A 241 -0.76 12.79 31.50
C SER A 241 -1.23 13.05 32.94
N LEU A 242 -2.49 13.38 33.11
CA LEU A 242 -3.12 13.58 34.44
C LEU A 242 -3.19 12.26 35.23
N MET A 243 -3.30 11.13 34.54
CA MET A 243 -3.24 9.78 35.12
C MET A 243 -1.80 9.29 35.37
N THR A 244 -0.83 10.20 35.50
CA THR A 244 0.60 9.95 35.79
C THR A 244 1.33 9.13 34.72
N MET A 245 0.79 8.98 33.52
CA MET A 245 1.46 8.26 32.44
C MET A 245 2.64 9.10 31.88
N PRO A 246 3.80 8.50 31.61
CA PRO A 246 4.96 9.21 31.06
C PRO A 246 4.81 9.40 29.54
N VAL A 247 3.83 10.22 29.11
CA VAL A 247 3.43 10.45 27.70
C VAL A 247 4.65 10.73 26.81
N LYS A 248 5.58 11.60 27.28
CA LYS A 248 6.78 11.96 26.51
C LYS A 248 7.68 10.75 26.21
N ARG A 249 7.91 9.86 27.18
CA ARG A 249 8.72 8.66 27.00
C ARG A 249 8.02 7.65 26.07
N LEU A 250 6.71 7.51 26.22
CA LEU A 250 5.92 6.57 25.40
C LEU A 250 5.87 7.00 23.94
N LYS A 251 5.80 8.31 23.64
CA LYS A 251 5.91 8.82 22.26
C LYS A 251 7.29 8.50 21.67
N LEU A 252 8.39 8.73 22.42
CA LEU A 252 9.74 8.38 21.96
C LEU A 252 9.89 6.90 21.65
N LEU A 253 9.35 6.03 22.52
CA LEU A 253 9.36 4.59 22.29
C LEU A 253 8.57 4.20 21.03
N ALA A 254 7.43 4.83 20.75
CA ALA A 254 6.68 4.56 19.53
C ALA A 254 7.50 4.88 18.26
N PHE A 255 8.17 6.04 18.22
CA PHE A 255 9.08 6.39 17.14
C PHE A 255 10.25 5.41 17.01
N ALA A 256 10.89 5.06 18.12
CA ALA A 256 12.03 4.13 18.11
C ALA A 256 11.62 2.74 17.58
N PHE A 257 10.50 2.19 18.04
CA PHE A 257 10.00 0.89 17.56
C PHE A 257 9.55 0.95 16.10
N GLY A 258 8.83 2.01 15.69
CA GLY A 258 8.42 2.19 14.31
C GLY A 258 9.61 2.28 13.36
N ALA A 259 10.62 3.08 13.73
CA ALA A 259 11.85 3.25 12.97
C ALA A 259 12.68 1.95 12.89
N ALA A 260 12.76 1.18 14.00
CA ALA A 260 13.44 -0.11 14.01
C ALA A 260 12.82 -1.11 13.01
N VAL A 261 11.50 -1.17 12.95
CA VAL A 261 10.77 -2.02 11.99
C VAL A 261 11.00 -1.53 10.55
N ALA A 262 10.96 -0.22 10.32
CA ALA A 262 11.25 0.34 9.00
C ALA A 262 12.68 0.04 8.55
N GLY A 263 13.66 0.19 9.45
CA GLY A 263 15.05 -0.12 9.17
C GLY A 263 15.28 -1.60 8.85
N LEU A 264 14.62 -2.50 9.58
CA LEU A 264 14.69 -3.94 9.29
C LEU A 264 14.14 -4.27 7.89
N ALA A 265 13.01 -3.69 7.51
CA ALA A 265 12.48 -3.83 6.15
C ALA A 265 13.44 -3.23 5.11
N GLY A 266 14.10 -2.11 5.44
CA GLY A 266 15.11 -1.46 4.60
C GLY A 266 16.34 -2.34 4.33
N ALA A 267 16.83 -3.02 5.34
CA ALA A 267 17.97 -3.95 5.20
C ALA A 267 17.62 -5.11 4.25
N ILE A 268 16.44 -5.72 4.41
CA ILE A 268 15.99 -6.80 3.51
C ILE A 268 15.82 -6.28 2.08
N PHE A 269 15.25 -5.08 1.91
CA PHE A 269 15.09 -4.45 0.62
C PHE A 269 16.43 -4.19 -0.08
N ALA A 270 17.43 -3.64 0.64
CA ALA A 270 18.75 -3.34 0.09
C ALA A 270 19.45 -4.60 -0.45
N ALA A 271 19.39 -5.68 0.32
CA ALA A 271 19.97 -6.96 -0.08
C ALA A 271 19.22 -7.62 -1.25
N LEU A 272 17.86 -7.55 -1.26
CA LEU A 272 17.03 -8.07 -2.35
C LEU A 272 17.30 -7.35 -3.68
N GLN A 273 17.45 -6.01 -3.64
CA GLN A 273 17.66 -5.20 -4.84
C GLN A 273 19.13 -5.16 -5.28
N ILE A 274 20.05 -5.72 -4.49
CA ILE A 274 21.50 -5.68 -4.71
C ILE A 274 21.99 -4.22 -4.88
N GLY A 275 21.23 -3.26 -4.37
CA GLY A 275 21.53 -1.84 -4.48
C GLY A 275 20.46 -0.95 -3.86
N VAL A 276 20.86 0.27 -3.55
CA VAL A 276 20.00 1.27 -2.88
C VAL A 276 20.16 2.61 -3.59
N PHE A 277 19.03 3.18 -4.05
CA PHE A 277 19.00 4.43 -4.79
C PHE A 277 18.10 5.46 -4.09
N PRO A 278 18.45 6.77 -4.12
CA PRO A 278 17.64 7.80 -3.45
C PRO A 278 16.16 7.81 -3.88
N ARG A 279 15.89 7.56 -5.16
CA ARG A 279 14.53 7.51 -5.74
C ARG A 279 13.61 6.48 -5.09
N ASN A 280 14.16 5.44 -4.45
CA ASN A 280 13.38 4.41 -3.78
C ASN A 280 12.68 4.92 -2.51
N PHE A 281 13.11 6.08 -1.99
CA PHE A 281 12.66 6.64 -0.72
C PHE A 281 11.97 8.00 -0.86
N GLU A 282 11.52 8.32 -2.07
CA GLU A 282 10.74 9.52 -2.33
C GLU A 282 9.31 9.43 -1.79
N THR A 283 8.66 10.59 -1.66
CA THR A 283 7.30 10.75 -1.13
C THR A 283 6.23 9.83 -1.76
N PRO A 284 6.25 9.48 -3.06
CA PRO A 284 5.26 8.57 -3.64
C PRO A 284 5.19 7.20 -2.94
N PHE A 285 6.33 6.68 -2.47
CA PHE A 285 6.34 5.41 -1.74
C PHE A 285 5.80 5.56 -0.31
N LEU A 286 6.03 6.71 0.34
CA LEU A 286 5.39 7.04 1.62
C LEU A 286 3.85 7.03 1.49
N ILE A 287 3.32 7.63 0.43
CA ILE A 287 1.88 7.63 0.15
C ILE A 287 1.35 6.20 0.02
N LEU A 288 2.11 5.29 -0.60
CA LEU A 288 1.75 3.88 -0.71
C LEU A 288 1.65 3.20 0.66
N ILE A 289 2.62 3.46 1.56
CA ILE A 289 2.59 2.91 2.93
C ILE A 289 1.36 3.45 3.68
N TYR A 290 1.08 4.75 3.59
CA TYR A 290 -0.11 5.35 4.18
C TYR A 290 -1.40 4.81 3.59
N ALA A 291 -1.44 4.58 2.29
CA ALA A 291 -2.56 3.95 1.61
C ALA A 291 -2.88 2.57 2.21
N ALA A 292 -1.86 1.76 2.44
CA ALA A 292 -2.00 0.45 3.08
C ALA A 292 -2.54 0.57 4.53
N VAL A 293 -2.03 1.53 5.31
CA VAL A 293 -2.46 1.76 6.70
C VAL A 293 -3.91 2.26 6.77
N ILE A 294 -4.27 3.22 5.94
CA ILE A 294 -5.61 3.82 5.91
C ILE A 294 -6.63 2.79 5.42
N LEU A 295 -6.34 2.11 4.34
CA LEU A 295 -7.21 1.09 3.77
C LEU A 295 -7.39 -0.09 4.71
N GLY A 296 -6.31 -0.51 5.37
CA GLY A 296 -6.35 -1.58 6.38
C GLY A 296 -7.15 -1.20 7.62
N GLY A 297 -7.06 0.04 8.05
CA GLY A 297 -7.65 0.60 9.27
C GLY A 297 -6.65 0.69 10.41
N ALA A 298 -6.22 1.92 10.72
CA ALA A 298 -5.20 2.23 11.72
C ALA A 298 -5.53 1.66 13.10
N GLY A 299 -4.57 0.98 13.71
CA GLY A 299 -4.68 0.35 15.03
C GLY A 299 -4.94 -1.16 14.99
N SER A 300 -5.17 -1.76 13.79
CA SER A 300 -5.44 -3.20 13.64
C SER A 300 -4.28 -3.91 12.93
N ILE A 301 -3.65 -4.90 13.57
CA ILE A 301 -2.60 -5.73 12.94
C ILE A 301 -3.14 -6.46 11.71
N THR A 302 -4.31 -7.09 11.80
CA THR A 302 -4.93 -7.78 10.66
C THR A 302 -5.33 -6.82 9.56
N GLY A 303 -5.72 -5.60 9.92
CA GLY A 303 -5.99 -4.52 8.98
C GLY A 303 -4.75 -4.15 8.18
N MET A 304 -3.60 -4.00 8.83
CA MET A 304 -2.34 -3.67 8.14
C MET A 304 -1.95 -4.73 7.11
N LEU A 305 -2.10 -6.01 7.45
CA LEU A 305 -1.81 -7.11 6.52
C LEU A 305 -2.76 -7.08 5.31
N ALA A 306 -4.05 -6.89 5.54
CA ALA A 306 -5.03 -6.81 4.46
C ALA A 306 -4.83 -5.56 3.59
N GLY A 307 -4.56 -4.40 4.20
CA GLY A 307 -4.28 -3.16 3.49
C GLY A 307 -3.02 -3.26 2.64
N ALA A 308 -1.93 -3.81 3.21
CA ALA A 308 -0.69 -4.04 2.49
C ALA A 308 -0.87 -5.05 1.34
N ALA A 309 -1.66 -6.12 1.54
CA ALA A 309 -1.94 -7.07 0.49
C ALA A 309 -2.72 -6.42 -0.67
N VAL A 310 -3.80 -5.69 -0.37
CA VAL A 310 -4.60 -5.03 -1.42
C VAL A 310 -3.78 -3.98 -2.15
N VAL A 311 -3.08 -3.10 -1.43
CA VAL A 311 -2.30 -2.01 -2.03
C VAL A 311 -1.07 -2.56 -2.74
N GLY A 312 -0.30 -3.45 -2.12
CA GLY A 312 0.94 -3.99 -2.67
C GLY A 312 0.69 -4.82 -3.94
N ILE A 313 -0.27 -5.74 -3.89
CA ILE A 313 -0.64 -6.57 -5.04
C ILE A 313 -1.18 -5.69 -6.18
N SER A 314 -2.11 -4.75 -5.88
CA SER A 314 -2.67 -3.87 -6.90
C SER A 314 -1.59 -2.97 -7.53
N PHE A 315 -0.64 -2.47 -6.73
CA PHE A 315 0.42 -1.59 -7.21
C PHE A 315 1.39 -2.30 -8.15
N GLU A 316 1.74 -3.54 -7.86
CA GLU A 316 2.65 -4.32 -8.70
C GLU A 316 1.95 -4.87 -9.95
N LEU A 317 0.72 -5.37 -9.82
CA LEU A 317 -0.04 -5.87 -10.97
C LEU A 317 -0.39 -4.75 -11.97
N LEU A 318 -0.59 -3.52 -11.49
CA LEU A 318 -0.81 -2.35 -12.38
C LEU A 318 0.48 -1.85 -13.04
N ARG A 319 1.64 -2.45 -12.76
CA ARG A 319 2.92 -2.13 -13.40
C ARG A 319 3.04 -2.73 -14.79
N GLU A 320 2.57 -3.97 -14.94
CA GLU A 320 2.61 -4.69 -16.21
C GLU A 320 1.30 -4.45 -16.99
N PRO A 321 1.36 -4.00 -18.25
CA PRO A 321 0.17 -3.70 -19.06
C PRO A 321 -0.82 -4.86 -19.17
N ASP A 322 -0.32 -6.07 -19.32
CA ASP A 322 -1.15 -7.27 -19.52
C ASP A 322 -1.97 -7.58 -18.27
N GLU A 323 -1.32 -7.59 -17.10
CA GLU A 323 -1.97 -7.83 -15.81
C GLU A 323 -2.91 -6.67 -15.43
N ALA A 324 -2.52 -5.42 -15.73
CA ALA A 324 -3.34 -4.25 -15.49
C ALA A 324 -4.66 -4.30 -16.28
N SER A 325 -4.63 -4.79 -17.51
CA SER A 325 -5.82 -4.96 -18.34
C SER A 325 -6.79 -5.99 -17.74
N TRP A 326 -6.30 -7.11 -17.24
CA TRP A 326 -7.14 -8.09 -16.52
C TRP A 326 -7.85 -7.48 -15.30
N ILE A 327 -7.12 -6.68 -14.51
CA ILE A 327 -7.68 -6.01 -13.33
C ILE A 327 -8.74 -4.99 -13.74
N PHE A 328 -8.47 -4.17 -14.75
CA PHE A 328 -9.41 -3.16 -15.21
C PHE A 328 -10.70 -3.77 -15.75
N TYR A 329 -10.61 -4.63 -16.76
CA TYR A 329 -11.80 -5.24 -17.39
C TYR A 329 -12.53 -6.18 -16.44
N GLY A 330 -11.80 -6.95 -15.62
CA GLY A 330 -12.36 -7.78 -14.55
C GLY A 330 -13.07 -6.96 -13.47
N GLY A 331 -12.47 -5.84 -13.06
CA GLY A 331 -13.06 -4.90 -12.10
C GLY A 331 -14.31 -4.22 -12.63
N VAL A 332 -14.32 -3.77 -13.89
CA VAL A 332 -15.49 -3.21 -14.56
C VAL A 332 -16.61 -4.24 -14.65
N LEU A 333 -16.30 -5.47 -15.07
CA LEU A 333 -17.28 -6.56 -15.13
C LEU A 333 -17.87 -6.85 -13.75
N LEU A 334 -17.04 -6.96 -12.72
CA LEU A 334 -17.48 -7.19 -11.34
C LEU A 334 -18.39 -6.04 -10.85
N ALA A 335 -17.99 -4.79 -11.11
CA ALA A 335 -18.80 -3.63 -10.75
C ALA A 335 -20.17 -3.64 -11.42
N LEU A 336 -20.23 -4.02 -12.70
CA LEU A 336 -21.49 -4.18 -13.45
C LEU A 336 -22.36 -5.28 -12.85
N VAL A 337 -21.78 -6.45 -12.53
CA VAL A 337 -22.49 -7.60 -11.91
C VAL A 337 -23.10 -7.22 -10.56
N ILE A 338 -22.39 -6.45 -9.74
CA ILE A 338 -22.86 -6.02 -8.42
C ILE A 338 -23.94 -4.94 -8.55
N THR A 339 -23.79 -4.00 -9.48
CA THR A 339 -24.62 -2.78 -9.57
C THR A 339 -25.89 -3.00 -10.39
N VAL A 340 -25.83 -3.82 -11.46
CA VAL A 340 -26.92 -4.01 -12.41
C VAL A 340 -27.67 -5.30 -12.12
N ARG A 341 -28.87 -5.17 -11.54
CA ARG A 341 -29.79 -6.28 -11.30
C ARG A 341 -31.16 -5.95 -11.92
N PRO A 342 -31.94 -6.88 -12.47
CA PRO A 342 -31.71 -8.33 -12.61
C PRO A 342 -30.73 -8.68 -13.74
N TRP A 343 -30.35 -9.96 -13.85
CA TRP A 343 -29.39 -10.50 -14.83
C TRP A 343 -29.74 -10.18 -16.31
N THR A 344 -31.03 -10.08 -16.64
CA THR A 344 -31.49 -9.68 -17.97
C THR A 344 -31.07 -8.24 -18.34
N ARG A 345 -31.07 -7.32 -17.38
CA ARG A 345 -30.58 -5.95 -17.60
C ARG A 345 -29.06 -5.92 -17.74
N LEU A 346 -28.35 -6.74 -16.97
CA LEU A 346 -26.89 -6.88 -17.10
C LEU A 346 -26.53 -7.35 -18.52
N ALA A 347 -27.20 -8.42 -19.00
CA ALA A 347 -26.99 -8.91 -20.35
C ALA A 347 -27.28 -7.84 -21.41
N ALA A 348 -28.35 -7.05 -21.25
CA ALA A 348 -28.68 -5.95 -22.17
C ALA A 348 -27.61 -4.83 -22.12
N VAL A 349 -27.08 -4.49 -20.96
CA VAL A 349 -26.00 -3.49 -20.81
C VAL A 349 -24.73 -3.99 -21.47
N LEU A 350 -24.32 -5.23 -21.22
CA LEU A 350 -23.13 -5.81 -21.84
C LEU A 350 -23.27 -5.87 -23.37
N ALA A 351 -24.43 -6.34 -23.88
CA ALA A 351 -24.72 -6.33 -25.31
C ALA A 351 -24.69 -4.91 -25.88
N GLY A 352 -25.22 -3.92 -25.14
CA GLY A 352 -25.18 -2.51 -25.53
C GLY A 352 -23.77 -1.93 -25.61
N ILE A 353 -22.89 -2.30 -24.67
CA ILE A 353 -21.49 -1.87 -24.66
C ILE A 353 -20.75 -2.45 -25.87
N VAL A 354 -20.95 -3.75 -26.15
CA VAL A 354 -20.34 -4.40 -27.30
C VAL A 354 -20.86 -3.81 -28.61
N ALA A 355 -22.18 -3.65 -28.73
CA ALA A 355 -22.79 -3.10 -29.92
C ALA A 355 -22.37 -1.63 -30.18
N LEU A 356 -22.27 -0.80 -29.13
CA LEU A 356 -21.81 0.58 -29.24
C LEU A 356 -20.36 0.63 -29.76
N GLY A 357 -19.46 -0.20 -29.21
CA GLY A 357 -18.07 -0.22 -29.64
C GLY A 357 -17.92 -0.65 -31.10
N LEU A 358 -18.55 -1.75 -31.50
CA LEU A 358 -18.54 -2.22 -32.89
C LEU A 358 -19.14 -1.17 -33.86
N ALA A 359 -20.20 -0.52 -33.45
CA ALA A 359 -20.80 0.55 -34.26
C ALA A 359 -19.87 1.76 -34.41
N LEU A 360 -19.25 2.21 -33.31
CA LEU A 360 -18.27 3.30 -33.34
C LEU A 360 -17.03 2.92 -34.14
N HIS A 361 -16.51 1.71 -33.97
CA HIS A 361 -15.36 1.22 -34.74
C HIS A 361 -15.66 1.18 -36.24
N ALA A 362 -16.82 0.65 -36.64
CA ALA A 362 -17.22 0.59 -38.06
C ALA A 362 -17.50 1.96 -38.65
N VAL A 363 -18.25 2.82 -37.96
CA VAL A 363 -18.67 4.14 -38.48
C VAL A 363 -17.50 5.13 -38.46
N VAL A 364 -16.86 5.28 -37.33
CA VAL A 364 -15.74 6.26 -37.15
C VAL A 364 -14.52 5.81 -37.92
N GLY A 365 -14.18 4.53 -37.88
CA GLY A 365 -13.05 3.94 -38.61
C GLY A 365 -13.27 4.03 -40.15
N GLY A 366 -14.51 3.93 -40.62
CA GLY A 366 -14.85 4.13 -42.03
C GLY A 366 -14.72 5.57 -42.52
N ILE A 367 -14.93 6.56 -41.63
CA ILE A 367 -14.82 8.00 -41.95
C ILE A 367 -13.40 8.52 -41.72
N TRP A 368 -12.77 8.11 -40.62
CA TRP A 368 -11.43 8.50 -40.22
C TRP A 368 -10.56 7.24 -39.91
N PRO A 369 -9.93 6.64 -40.93
CA PRO A 369 -9.11 5.44 -40.75
C PRO A 369 -7.99 5.58 -39.68
N GLU A 370 -7.48 6.78 -39.50
CA GLU A 370 -6.42 7.10 -38.51
C GLU A 370 -6.85 6.81 -37.05
N THR A 371 -8.18 6.75 -36.80
CA THR A 371 -8.73 6.48 -35.47
C THR A 371 -8.71 5.00 -35.08
N VAL A 372 -8.42 4.11 -36.01
CA VAL A 372 -8.36 2.66 -35.83
C VAL A 372 -7.04 2.06 -36.31
N ALA A 373 -6.05 2.92 -36.67
CA ALA A 373 -4.76 2.51 -37.18
C ALA A 373 -3.75 2.13 -36.09
N GLY A 374 -4.07 2.44 -34.83
CA GLY A 374 -3.25 2.06 -33.67
C GLY A 374 -3.41 0.58 -33.31
N ALA A 375 -2.54 0.11 -32.40
CA ALA A 375 -2.60 -1.25 -31.85
C ALA A 375 -2.94 -1.24 -30.36
N PRO A 376 -3.55 -2.32 -29.82
CA PRO A 376 -3.74 -2.50 -28.39
C PRO A 376 -2.41 -2.34 -27.62
N ARG A 377 -2.47 -1.79 -26.41
CA ARG A 377 -1.27 -1.49 -25.61
C ARG A 377 -0.80 -2.69 -24.77
N ALA A 378 -1.68 -3.66 -24.55
CA ALA A 378 -1.38 -4.89 -23.82
C ALA A 378 -1.53 -6.10 -24.77
N ASP A 379 -0.58 -7.04 -24.65
CA ASP A 379 -0.64 -8.30 -25.40
C ASP A 379 -1.21 -9.42 -24.50
N TRP A 380 -2.51 -9.37 -24.28
CA TRP A 380 -3.23 -10.33 -23.45
C TRP A 380 -4.30 -11.08 -24.25
N THR A 381 -4.91 -12.09 -23.65
CA THR A 381 -5.80 -13.06 -24.33
C THR A 381 -6.93 -12.41 -25.16
N PHE A 382 -7.40 -11.21 -24.79
CA PHE A 382 -8.49 -10.50 -25.46
C PHE A 382 -8.03 -9.28 -26.25
N SER A 383 -6.72 -9.09 -26.47
CA SER A 383 -6.18 -7.94 -27.22
C SER A 383 -6.77 -7.82 -28.63
N SER A 384 -6.91 -8.94 -29.34
CA SER A 384 -7.53 -8.97 -30.68
C SER A 384 -9.01 -8.58 -30.68
N ALA A 385 -9.75 -8.90 -29.63
CA ALA A 385 -11.15 -8.48 -29.49
C ALA A 385 -11.26 -6.99 -29.21
N ILE A 386 -10.32 -6.41 -28.46
CA ILE A 386 -10.24 -4.97 -28.18
C ILE A 386 -9.89 -4.21 -29.45
N ASP A 387 -8.96 -4.71 -30.27
CA ASP A 387 -8.58 -4.13 -31.54
C ASP A 387 -9.79 -3.94 -32.48
N GLY A 388 -10.62 -4.97 -32.60
CA GLY A 388 -11.85 -4.91 -33.41
C GLY A 388 -13.03 -4.15 -32.80
N TRP A 389 -12.94 -3.74 -31.54
CA TRP A 389 -14.05 -3.15 -30.79
C TRP A 389 -13.83 -1.69 -30.40
N LEU A 390 -12.60 -1.33 -30.04
CA LEU A 390 -12.24 -0.02 -29.51
C LEU A 390 -11.63 0.86 -30.62
N LEU A 391 -11.80 2.16 -30.50
CA LEU A 391 -11.07 3.13 -31.33
C LEU A 391 -9.65 3.25 -30.77
N LEU A 392 -8.64 2.99 -31.61
CA LEU A 392 -7.22 3.06 -31.27
C LEU A 392 -6.52 4.02 -32.22
N PRO A 393 -6.50 5.34 -31.92
CA PRO A 393 -5.88 6.34 -32.78
C PRO A 393 -4.37 6.20 -32.86
N GLU A 394 -3.80 6.66 -33.97
CA GLU A 394 -2.34 6.73 -34.20
C GLU A 394 -1.66 7.65 -33.16
N ASP A 395 -2.27 8.82 -32.85
CA ASP A 395 -1.83 9.67 -31.72
C ASP A 395 -2.77 9.50 -30.51
N PRO A 396 -2.49 8.51 -29.66
CA PRO A 396 -3.36 8.20 -28.51
C PRO A 396 -3.24 9.23 -27.38
N ARG A 397 -2.10 9.96 -27.27
CA ARG A 397 -1.87 10.89 -26.14
C ARG A 397 -2.79 12.09 -26.18
N THR A 398 -2.87 12.74 -27.33
CA THR A 398 -3.69 13.96 -27.47
C THR A 398 -5.17 13.66 -27.30
N ILE A 399 -5.66 12.66 -28.04
CA ILE A 399 -7.09 12.27 -27.99
C ILE A 399 -7.42 11.66 -26.63
N GLY A 400 -6.53 10.85 -26.07
CA GLY A 400 -6.69 10.23 -24.73
C GLY A 400 -6.77 11.26 -23.61
N ASN A 401 -6.02 12.37 -23.68
CA ASN A 401 -6.10 13.45 -22.68
C ASN A 401 -7.48 14.11 -22.68
N TYR A 402 -8.04 14.44 -23.87
CA TYR A 402 -9.40 15.01 -23.96
C TYR A 402 -10.45 14.01 -23.48
N ALA A 403 -10.32 12.74 -23.86
CA ALA A 403 -11.23 11.69 -23.40
C ALA A 403 -11.16 11.48 -21.88
N PHE A 404 -9.97 11.57 -21.27
CA PHE A 404 -9.82 11.49 -19.81
C PHE A 404 -10.54 12.64 -19.10
N VAL A 405 -10.39 13.89 -19.58
CA VAL A 405 -11.10 15.03 -19.02
C VAL A 405 -12.62 14.83 -19.18
N ALA A 406 -13.07 14.38 -20.36
CA ALA A 406 -14.48 14.08 -20.60
C ALA A 406 -15.01 12.99 -19.65
N LEU A 407 -14.23 11.92 -19.42
CA LEU A 407 -14.58 10.86 -18.47
C LEU A 407 -14.79 11.40 -17.06
N VAL A 408 -13.86 12.25 -16.57
CA VAL A 408 -13.95 12.87 -15.25
C VAL A 408 -15.20 13.76 -15.15
N VAL A 409 -15.43 14.64 -16.13
CA VAL A 409 -16.60 15.52 -16.15
C VAL A 409 -17.91 14.73 -16.17
N VAL A 410 -18.00 13.71 -17.01
CA VAL A 410 -19.19 12.84 -17.12
C VAL A 410 -19.39 12.06 -15.81
N ALA A 411 -18.34 11.53 -15.20
CA ALA A 411 -18.43 10.83 -13.93
C ALA A 411 -18.92 11.73 -12.79
N VAL A 412 -18.41 12.98 -12.70
CA VAL A 412 -18.85 13.97 -11.70
C VAL A 412 -20.31 14.36 -11.96
N TRP A 413 -20.69 14.62 -13.22
CA TRP A 413 -22.08 14.92 -13.56
C TRP A 413 -23.03 13.76 -13.19
N LEU A 414 -22.66 12.52 -13.53
CA LEU A 414 -23.44 11.33 -13.19
C LEU A 414 -23.53 11.07 -11.68
N SER A 415 -22.56 11.49 -10.89
CA SER A 415 -22.65 11.38 -9.42
C SER A 415 -23.83 12.17 -8.85
N GLN A 416 -24.21 13.27 -9.50
CA GLN A 416 -25.33 14.14 -9.13
C GLN A 416 -26.63 13.79 -9.88
N ALA A 417 -26.56 12.99 -10.95
CA ALA A 417 -27.69 12.67 -11.80
C ALA A 417 -28.65 11.66 -11.16
N GLY A 418 -29.90 11.69 -11.59
CA GLY A 418 -30.93 10.74 -11.15
C GLY A 418 -30.69 9.31 -11.65
N ARG A 419 -31.31 8.33 -10.99
CA ARG A 419 -31.12 6.89 -11.28
C ARG A 419 -31.32 6.50 -12.76
N ARG A 420 -32.29 7.12 -13.45
CA ARG A 420 -32.58 6.84 -14.87
C ARG A 420 -31.43 7.31 -15.76
N ALA A 421 -30.91 8.52 -15.51
CA ALA A 421 -29.79 9.08 -16.28
C ALA A 421 -28.52 8.24 -16.09
N ARG A 422 -28.25 7.78 -14.86
CA ARG A 422 -27.12 6.87 -14.58
C ARG A 422 -27.20 5.56 -15.36
N LEU A 423 -28.38 4.95 -15.43
CA LEU A 423 -28.56 3.69 -16.16
C LEU A 423 -28.39 3.86 -17.68
N LEU A 424 -28.90 4.95 -18.26
CA LEU A 424 -28.76 5.24 -19.70
C LEU A 424 -27.33 5.60 -20.09
N ALA A 425 -26.62 6.34 -19.23
CA ALA A 425 -25.25 6.74 -19.45
C ALA A 425 -24.22 5.63 -19.16
N LEU A 426 -24.64 4.52 -18.55
CA LEU A 426 -23.73 3.44 -18.16
C LEU A 426 -22.99 2.84 -19.36
N VAL A 427 -23.69 2.62 -20.47
CA VAL A 427 -23.13 2.05 -21.70
C VAL A 427 -22.04 2.96 -22.30
N PRO A 428 -22.31 4.24 -22.61
CA PRO A 428 -21.28 5.13 -23.14
C PRO A 428 -20.17 5.44 -22.12
N LEU A 429 -20.47 5.44 -20.83
CA LEU A 429 -19.48 5.67 -19.78
C LEU A 429 -18.46 4.52 -19.73
N VAL A 430 -18.91 3.27 -19.76
CA VAL A 430 -18.00 2.11 -19.74
C VAL A 430 -17.16 2.06 -21.01
N TYR A 431 -17.74 2.35 -22.16
CA TYR A 431 -16.98 2.46 -23.41
C TYR A 431 -15.91 3.58 -23.33
N LEU A 432 -16.29 4.76 -22.84
CA LEU A 432 -15.36 5.87 -22.65
C LEU A 432 -14.24 5.52 -21.63
N ALA A 433 -14.58 4.80 -20.57
CA ALA A 433 -13.61 4.33 -19.60
C ALA A 433 -12.60 3.35 -20.23
N ALA A 434 -13.07 2.39 -21.06
CA ALA A 434 -12.19 1.49 -21.80
C ALA A 434 -11.33 2.24 -22.82
N PHE A 435 -11.90 3.22 -23.53
CA PHE A 435 -11.16 4.07 -24.46
C PHE A 435 -10.01 4.85 -23.75
N VAL A 436 -10.33 5.45 -22.60
CA VAL A 436 -9.32 6.17 -21.79
C VAL A 436 -8.28 5.21 -21.22
N TRP A 437 -8.68 4.01 -20.82
CA TRP A 437 -7.76 2.99 -20.33
C TRP A 437 -6.69 2.70 -21.39
N GLU A 438 -7.06 2.28 -22.57
CA GLU A 438 -6.12 1.90 -23.63
C GLU A 438 -5.31 3.10 -24.17
N ASN A 439 -5.98 4.24 -24.42
CA ASN A 439 -5.37 5.36 -25.13
C ASN A 439 -4.68 6.40 -24.24
N ARG A 440 -4.85 6.31 -22.91
CA ARG A 440 -4.21 7.27 -21.98
C ARG A 440 -3.56 6.60 -20.79
N LEU A 441 -4.30 5.77 -20.06
CA LEU A 441 -3.81 5.24 -18.79
C LEU A 441 -2.70 4.20 -18.99
N MET A 442 -2.79 3.36 -20.00
CA MET A 442 -1.78 2.36 -20.32
C MET A 442 -0.48 2.91 -20.91
N LEU A 443 -0.49 4.18 -21.37
CA LEU A 443 0.73 4.83 -21.87
C LEU A 443 1.73 5.20 -20.78
N ASP A 444 1.23 5.47 -19.57
CA ASP A 444 2.04 5.86 -18.43
C ASP A 444 1.65 5.02 -17.18
N PRO A 445 2.05 3.73 -17.10
CA PRO A 445 1.65 2.82 -16.02
C PRO A 445 2.00 3.35 -14.62
N SER A 446 3.10 4.07 -14.49
CA SER A 446 3.54 4.67 -13.22
C SER A 446 2.56 5.72 -12.68
N VAL A 447 1.98 6.53 -13.54
CA VAL A 447 0.95 7.52 -13.17
C VAL A 447 -0.39 6.84 -12.94
N THR A 448 -0.74 5.89 -13.79
CA THR A 448 -2.01 5.16 -13.72
C THR A 448 -2.17 4.39 -12.41
N ARG A 449 -1.15 3.68 -11.95
CA ARG A 449 -1.21 2.95 -10.67
C ARG A 449 -1.43 3.89 -9.47
N GLN A 450 -0.84 5.08 -9.47
CA GLN A 450 -1.06 6.09 -8.43
C GLN A 450 -2.50 6.63 -8.46
N LEU A 451 -3.02 6.90 -9.66
CA LEU A 451 -4.38 7.36 -9.86
C LEU A 451 -5.41 6.31 -9.42
N VAL A 452 -5.22 5.05 -9.82
CA VAL A 452 -6.11 3.94 -9.43
C VAL A 452 -6.10 3.72 -7.91
N LEU A 453 -4.91 3.76 -7.28
CA LEU A 453 -4.81 3.66 -5.83
C LEU A 453 -5.46 4.84 -5.11
N GLY A 454 -5.27 6.07 -5.62
CA GLY A 454 -5.95 7.24 -5.07
C GLY A 454 -7.49 7.12 -5.17
N ALA A 455 -7.99 6.68 -6.32
CA ALA A 455 -9.42 6.42 -6.51
C ALA A 455 -9.92 5.30 -5.57
N LEU A 456 -9.18 4.20 -5.43
CA LEU A 456 -9.50 3.11 -4.51
C LEU A 456 -9.61 3.61 -3.07
N LEU A 457 -8.65 4.44 -2.62
CA LEU A 457 -8.68 5.04 -1.29
C LEU A 457 -9.91 5.91 -1.07
N ILE A 458 -10.24 6.79 -2.02
CA ILE A 458 -11.43 7.66 -1.93
C ILE A 458 -12.70 6.80 -1.82
N VAL A 459 -12.83 5.77 -2.64
CA VAL A 459 -14.00 4.87 -2.62
C VAL A 459 -14.08 4.13 -1.29
N VAL A 460 -12.98 3.53 -0.83
CA VAL A 460 -12.98 2.77 0.42
C VAL A 460 -13.24 3.68 1.62
N MET A 461 -12.62 4.87 1.69
CA MET A 461 -12.85 5.80 2.79
C MET A 461 -14.29 6.35 2.82
N ASN A 462 -14.90 6.55 1.64
CA ASN A 462 -16.30 6.95 1.57
C ASN A 462 -17.26 5.83 2.03
N LEU A 463 -16.96 4.57 1.70
CA LEU A 463 -17.78 3.42 2.07
C LEU A 463 -17.51 2.92 3.50
N ARG A 464 -16.26 2.99 3.94
CA ARG A 464 -15.78 2.52 5.26
C ARG A 464 -14.69 3.43 5.81
N PRO A 465 -15.03 4.55 6.45
CA PRO A 465 -14.05 5.53 6.95
C PRO A 465 -13.10 4.96 8.03
N ALA A 466 -13.50 3.85 8.68
CA ALA A 466 -12.62 3.15 9.63
C ALA A 466 -11.63 2.17 8.96
N GLY A 467 -11.62 2.05 7.63
CA GLY A 467 -10.86 1.05 6.89
C GLY A 467 -11.52 -0.34 6.88
N LEU A 468 -10.86 -1.32 6.25
CA LEU A 468 -11.40 -2.67 6.08
C LEU A 468 -11.62 -3.40 7.42
N PHE A 469 -10.68 -3.26 8.35
CA PHE A 469 -10.65 -3.94 9.65
C PHE A 469 -10.46 -2.99 10.84
N GLY A 470 -10.66 -1.68 10.64
CA GLY A 470 -10.57 -0.69 11.71
C GLY A 470 -11.65 -0.91 12.77
N ALA A 471 -11.29 -0.73 14.04
CA ALA A 471 -12.25 -0.71 15.13
C ALA A 471 -13.18 0.50 14.95
N LYS A 472 -14.51 0.29 15.02
CA LYS A 472 -15.45 1.40 15.03
C LYS A 472 -15.20 2.23 16.28
N ARG A 473 -14.83 3.50 16.12
CA ARG A 473 -14.88 4.47 17.23
C ARG A 473 -16.33 4.54 17.72
N ILE A 474 -16.51 4.33 18.99
CA ILE A 474 -17.77 4.68 19.66
C ILE A 474 -17.65 6.18 19.89
N GLU A 475 -18.21 6.98 19.00
CA GLU A 475 -18.45 8.39 19.30
C GLU A 475 -19.48 8.44 20.42
N VAL A 476 -19.01 8.72 21.61
CA VAL A 476 -19.87 9.10 22.73
C VAL A 476 -20.22 10.57 22.44
N ALA A 477 -21.44 10.78 21.94
CA ALA A 477 -22.01 12.09 21.71
C ALA A 477 -22.30 12.79 23.06
#